data_0bd595467825dd8b3a0784832091b6c6
#
_entry.id   0bd595467825dd8b3a0784832091b6c6
#
_cell.length_a   1.000
_cell.length_b   1.000
_cell.length_c   1.000
_cell.angle_alpha   90.00
_cell.angle_beta   90.00
_cell.angle_gamma   90.00
#
_symmetry.space_group_name_H-M   'P 1'
#
loop_
_entity.id
_entity.type
_entity.pdbx_description
1 polymer ?
#
loop_
_entity_poly.entity_id
_entity_poly.type
_entity_poly.pdbx_seq_one_letter_code
_entity_poly.pdbx_strand_id
1 'polypeptide(L)'
;MVPSGTDLWAEYVNGMPIVIEVKQGSGAERAGIRAGMKLNSFNDISIEKALQSFLPKSLNKPDIEAKNYALRVLLAGKHSENRKISVMNQNQIQDLFPDQPVNLLEAHGDHSELEFKIVQGNAGYILINNSLGDNRLIDVFDSAVTALQHTRALIIDLRNTPSGGNTSVARAILGRFISREGFYQKHELTSEEKETGIKRKWVEIVSPRKPVYKNPVVVLVDHWTGSVGEGIAIGFDALKRATIIGTKMAGLNGAVYSFAMPNTMIGFSFPAEKLFHVNGTPRENFIPTIDVDLTKKRKGDDLILQHALKFISRQFERKK
;
A
#
# COMPACT_ATOMS: atom_id res chain seq x y z
N MET A 1 -12.43 10.11 -4.95
CA MET A 1 -11.11 9.58 -5.37
C MET A 1 -10.42 9.05 -4.13
N VAL A 2 -9.84 7.87 -4.18
CA VAL A 2 -9.11 7.30 -3.04
C VAL A 2 -7.66 7.75 -3.13
N PRO A 3 -7.08 8.43 -2.12
CA PRO A 3 -5.70 8.92 -2.17
C PRO A 3 -4.66 7.83 -2.46
N SER A 4 -4.89 6.60 -2.02
CA SER A 4 -4.04 5.44 -2.32
C SER A 4 -3.95 5.09 -3.81
N GLY A 5 -4.87 5.55 -4.64
CA GLY A 5 -4.83 5.36 -6.10
C GLY A 5 -4.01 6.41 -6.85
N THR A 6 -3.43 7.40 -6.16
CA THR A 6 -2.61 8.45 -6.78
C THR A 6 -1.17 7.98 -6.98
N ASP A 7 -0.39 8.74 -7.74
CA ASP A 7 1.04 8.48 -7.97
C ASP A 7 1.99 9.26 -7.04
N LEU A 8 1.41 10.10 -6.16
CA LEU A 8 2.13 10.94 -5.20
C LEU A 8 1.56 10.77 -3.80
N TRP A 9 2.44 10.58 -2.83
CA TRP A 9 2.11 10.66 -1.42
C TRP A 9 2.82 11.86 -0.79
N ALA A 10 2.06 12.80 -0.22
CA ALA A 10 2.62 13.99 0.39
C ALA A 10 1.93 14.28 1.73
N GLU A 11 2.70 14.86 2.64
CA GLU A 11 2.28 15.22 3.99
C GLU A 11 2.89 16.55 4.41
N TYR A 12 2.30 17.17 5.43
CA TYR A 12 2.88 18.34 6.09
C TYR A 12 3.91 17.90 7.12
N VAL A 13 5.17 18.23 6.84
CA VAL A 13 6.31 17.98 7.74
C VAL A 13 6.83 19.35 8.21
N ASN A 14 6.80 19.60 9.52
CA ASN A 14 7.19 20.90 10.11
C ASN A 14 6.48 22.10 9.44
N GLY A 15 5.19 21.94 9.15
CA GLY A 15 4.35 22.98 8.53
C GLY A 15 4.55 23.17 7.03
N MET A 16 5.38 22.38 6.37
CA MET A 16 5.63 22.45 4.93
C MET A 16 5.06 21.22 4.21
N PRO A 17 4.41 21.37 3.04
CA PRO A 17 3.93 20.26 2.24
C PRO A 17 5.11 19.60 1.50
N ILE A 18 5.45 18.38 1.91
CA ILE A 18 6.59 17.61 1.40
C ILE A 18 6.11 16.36 0.70
N VAL A 19 6.71 16.04 -0.44
CA VAL A 19 6.53 14.74 -1.11
C VAL A 19 7.24 13.68 -0.27
N ILE A 20 6.48 12.73 0.26
CA ILE A 20 7.00 11.64 1.10
C ILE A 20 7.41 10.46 0.22
N GLU A 21 6.57 10.14 -0.78
CA GLU A 21 6.82 9.02 -1.67
C GLU A 21 6.24 9.29 -3.06
N VAL A 22 6.87 8.68 -4.08
CA VAL A 22 6.42 8.73 -5.48
C VAL A 22 6.30 7.29 -5.97
N LYS A 23 5.14 6.94 -6.52
CA LYS A 23 4.87 5.60 -7.01
C LYS A 23 5.84 5.25 -8.15
N GLN A 24 6.51 4.11 -8.01
CA GLN A 24 7.47 3.63 -9.01
C GLN A 24 6.80 3.39 -10.36
N GLY A 25 7.46 3.79 -11.45
CA GLY A 25 6.94 3.68 -12.81
C GLY A 25 5.80 4.64 -13.14
N SER A 26 5.43 5.55 -12.22
CA SER A 26 4.34 6.51 -12.42
C SER A 26 4.72 7.70 -13.30
N GLY A 27 3.69 8.46 -13.72
CA GLY A 27 3.88 9.73 -14.40
C GLY A 27 4.64 10.75 -13.56
N ALA A 28 4.36 10.81 -12.27
CA ALA A 28 5.07 11.68 -11.34
C ALA A 28 6.57 11.35 -11.25
N GLU A 29 6.93 10.06 -11.19
CA GLU A 29 8.33 9.64 -11.19
C GLU A 29 9.03 9.99 -12.52
N ARG A 30 8.36 9.75 -13.66
CA ARG A 30 8.89 10.10 -14.99
C ARG A 30 9.08 11.60 -15.15
N ALA A 31 8.13 12.41 -14.66
CA ALA A 31 8.22 13.87 -14.66
C ALA A 31 9.37 14.41 -13.81
N GLY A 32 9.96 13.61 -12.95
CA GLY A 32 11.09 14.01 -12.13
C GLY A 32 10.74 14.36 -10.68
N ILE A 33 9.51 14.17 -10.24
CA ILE A 33 9.14 14.37 -8.84
C ILE A 33 9.84 13.32 -7.97
N ARG A 34 10.31 13.71 -6.78
CA ARG A 34 11.07 12.87 -5.84
C ARG A 34 10.62 13.10 -4.40
N ALA A 35 10.77 12.08 -3.57
CA ALA A 35 10.63 12.22 -2.12
C ALA A 35 11.59 13.30 -1.59
N GLY A 36 11.14 14.08 -0.59
CA GLY A 36 11.85 15.19 -0.01
C GLY A 36 11.62 16.54 -0.70
N MET A 37 11.05 16.58 -1.91
CA MET A 37 10.73 17.85 -2.57
C MET A 37 9.59 18.57 -1.85
N LYS A 38 9.74 19.90 -1.67
CA LYS A 38 8.69 20.76 -1.14
C LYS A 38 7.73 21.16 -2.25
N LEU A 39 6.45 20.98 -2.03
CA LEU A 39 5.40 21.43 -2.95
C LEU A 39 5.20 22.94 -2.81
N ASN A 40 5.11 23.63 -3.94
CA ASN A 40 4.93 25.08 -4.00
C ASN A 40 3.53 25.47 -4.52
N SER A 41 3.14 24.93 -5.69
CA SER A 41 1.84 25.21 -6.30
C SER A 41 1.30 23.99 -7.06
N PHE A 42 -0.01 23.99 -7.27
CA PHE A 42 -0.75 23.04 -8.09
C PHE A 42 -1.59 23.82 -9.11
N ASN A 43 -1.36 23.59 -10.40
CA ASN A 43 -2.01 24.33 -11.50
C ASN A 43 -1.95 25.85 -11.29
N ASP A 44 -0.75 26.37 -11.01
CA ASP A 44 -0.42 27.79 -10.76
C ASP A 44 -1.05 28.42 -9.50
N ILE A 45 -1.74 27.64 -8.69
CA ILE A 45 -2.32 28.09 -7.42
C ILE A 45 -1.46 27.55 -6.28
N SER A 46 -1.06 28.42 -5.32
CA SER A 46 -0.27 27.98 -4.16
C SER A 46 -0.97 26.85 -3.42
N ILE A 47 -0.21 25.87 -2.91
CA ILE A 47 -0.78 24.68 -2.22
C ILE A 47 -1.76 25.10 -1.13
N GLU A 48 -1.41 26.10 -0.29
CA GLU A 48 -2.27 26.55 0.81
C GLU A 48 -3.62 27.09 0.32
N LYS A 49 -3.65 27.77 -0.82
CA LYS A 49 -4.88 28.30 -1.41
C LYS A 49 -5.68 27.21 -2.10
N ALA A 50 -5.04 26.33 -2.88
CA ALA A 50 -5.70 25.25 -3.59
C ALA A 50 -6.33 24.23 -2.61
N LEU A 51 -5.71 24.03 -1.46
CA LEU A 51 -6.16 23.07 -0.44
C LEU A 51 -7.50 23.45 0.21
N GLN A 52 -7.85 24.76 0.26
CA GLN A 52 -9.04 25.22 0.96
C GLN A 52 -10.34 24.56 0.48
N SER A 53 -10.44 24.23 -0.81
CA SER A 53 -11.62 23.59 -1.40
C SER A 53 -11.77 22.11 -1.00
N PHE A 54 -10.73 21.49 -0.47
CA PHE A 54 -10.69 20.08 -0.08
C PHE A 54 -10.75 19.87 1.44
N LEU A 55 -10.61 20.95 2.23
CA LEU A 55 -10.74 20.86 3.68
C LEU A 55 -12.20 20.68 4.09
N PRO A 56 -12.49 19.86 5.12
CA PRO A 56 -13.83 19.72 5.65
C PRO A 56 -14.36 21.06 6.21
N LYS A 57 -15.55 21.46 5.77
CA LYS A 57 -16.18 22.72 6.23
C LYS A 57 -16.59 22.70 7.69
N SER A 58 -16.74 21.52 8.28
CA SER A 58 -17.15 21.29 9.67
C SER A 58 -16.00 21.27 10.67
N LEU A 59 -14.76 21.44 10.23
CA LEU A 59 -13.60 21.47 11.13
C LEU A 59 -13.58 22.76 11.95
N ASN A 60 -13.78 22.63 13.28
CA ASN A 60 -13.71 23.73 14.23
C ASN A 60 -12.28 24.06 14.68
N LYS A 61 -11.32 23.18 14.42
CA LYS A 61 -9.87 23.32 14.77
C LYS A 61 -9.00 22.78 13.64
N PRO A 62 -7.78 23.31 13.47
CA PRO A 62 -6.82 22.71 12.55
C PRO A 62 -6.56 21.24 12.89
N ASP A 63 -6.68 20.37 11.88
CA ASP A 63 -6.44 18.94 11.97
C ASP A 63 -5.40 18.58 10.91
N ILE A 64 -4.24 18.09 11.33
CA ILE A 64 -3.12 17.77 10.45
C ILE A 64 -3.45 16.58 9.54
N GLU A 65 -4.20 15.58 10.03
CA GLU A 65 -4.59 14.42 9.23
C GLU A 65 -5.61 14.81 8.15
N ALA A 66 -6.57 15.67 8.49
CA ALA A 66 -7.51 16.23 7.50
C ALA A 66 -6.75 17.08 6.45
N LYS A 67 -5.74 17.85 6.86
CA LYS A 67 -4.90 18.64 5.96
C LYS A 67 -4.06 17.74 5.05
N ASN A 68 -3.45 16.68 5.58
CA ASN A 68 -2.70 15.70 4.82
C ASN A 68 -3.60 14.96 3.82
N TYR A 69 -4.79 14.57 4.24
CA TYR A 69 -5.76 13.93 3.35
C TYR A 69 -6.16 14.87 2.21
N ALA A 70 -6.51 16.12 2.51
CA ALA A 70 -6.87 17.14 1.53
C ALA A 70 -5.72 17.39 0.53
N LEU A 71 -4.46 17.39 1.00
CA LEU A 71 -3.28 17.52 0.14
C LEU A 71 -3.18 16.35 -0.85
N ARG A 72 -3.37 15.11 -0.38
CA ARG A 72 -3.36 13.93 -1.26
C ARG A 72 -4.50 13.94 -2.28
N VAL A 73 -5.70 14.41 -1.88
CA VAL A 73 -6.83 14.58 -2.81
C VAL A 73 -6.52 15.65 -3.86
N LEU A 74 -5.94 16.77 -3.46
CA LEU A 74 -5.52 17.83 -4.40
C LEU A 74 -4.52 17.29 -5.43
N LEU A 75 -3.48 16.60 -4.97
CA LEU A 75 -2.41 16.05 -5.83
C LEU A 75 -2.91 14.92 -6.76
N ALA A 76 -3.99 14.25 -6.40
CA ALA A 76 -4.65 13.29 -7.28
C ALA A 76 -5.17 13.92 -8.58
N GLY A 77 -5.51 15.21 -8.55
CA GLY A 77 -6.06 15.92 -9.69
C GLY A 77 -7.44 15.46 -10.10
N LYS A 78 -7.84 15.79 -11.32
CA LYS A 78 -9.09 15.37 -11.96
C LYS A 78 -8.79 14.59 -13.24
N HIS A 79 -9.64 13.63 -13.58
CA HIS A 79 -9.46 12.80 -14.79
C HIS A 79 -9.40 13.59 -16.10
N SER A 80 -10.00 14.78 -16.15
CA SER A 80 -10.12 15.61 -17.36
C SER A 80 -9.07 16.73 -17.45
N GLU A 81 -8.18 16.86 -16.46
CA GLU A 81 -7.24 17.97 -16.37
C GLU A 81 -5.82 17.45 -16.13
N ASN A 82 -4.87 17.95 -16.91
CA ASN A 82 -3.46 17.65 -16.66
C ASN A 82 -2.97 18.41 -15.42
N ARG A 83 -2.18 17.74 -14.60
CA ARG A 83 -1.58 18.34 -13.42
C ARG A 83 -0.28 19.07 -13.81
N LYS A 84 -0.17 20.32 -13.34
CA LYS A 84 1.07 21.06 -13.27
C LYS A 84 1.46 21.18 -11.80
N ILE A 85 2.58 20.61 -11.39
CA ILE A 85 3.04 20.62 -10.01
C ILE A 85 4.35 21.38 -9.93
N SER A 86 4.35 22.52 -9.24
CA SER A 86 5.58 23.25 -8.98
C SER A 86 6.17 22.78 -7.65
N VAL A 87 7.43 22.39 -7.70
CA VAL A 87 8.21 21.96 -6.53
C VAL A 87 9.41 22.86 -6.29
N MET A 88 9.83 22.98 -5.05
CA MET A 88 11.09 23.60 -4.69
C MET A 88 12.14 22.50 -4.47
N ASN A 89 13.20 22.56 -5.25
CA ASN A 89 14.36 21.68 -5.15
C ASN A 89 15.62 22.53 -5.08
N GLN A 90 16.44 22.40 -4.05
CA GLN A 90 17.68 23.15 -3.84
C GLN A 90 17.53 24.68 -4.09
N ASN A 91 16.46 25.28 -3.53
CA ASN A 91 16.10 26.71 -3.66
C ASN A 91 15.69 27.17 -5.07
N GLN A 92 15.44 26.26 -6.00
CA GLN A 92 14.88 26.59 -7.31
C GLN A 92 13.46 26.02 -7.44
N ILE A 93 12.55 26.83 -8.00
CA ILE A 93 11.20 26.37 -8.35
C ILE A 93 11.27 25.70 -9.71
N GLN A 94 10.73 24.50 -9.81
CA GLN A 94 10.63 23.72 -11.03
C GLN A 94 9.18 23.29 -11.26
N ASP A 95 8.68 23.52 -12.48
CA ASP A 95 7.37 23.05 -12.92
C ASP A 95 7.50 21.65 -13.53
N LEU A 96 6.69 20.73 -13.05
CA LEU A 96 6.68 19.32 -13.46
C LEU A 96 5.27 18.92 -13.91
N PHE A 97 5.19 18.04 -14.92
CA PHE A 97 3.96 17.66 -15.62
C PHE A 97 3.78 16.14 -15.59
N PRO A 98 3.15 15.57 -14.54
CA PRO A 98 3.01 14.12 -14.37
C PRO A 98 2.19 13.42 -15.47
N ASP A 99 1.26 14.13 -16.08
CA ASP A 99 0.23 13.55 -16.96
C ASP A 99 0.57 13.72 -18.46
N GLN A 100 1.83 14.01 -18.79
CA GLN A 100 2.26 14.00 -20.18
C GLN A 100 2.07 12.61 -20.81
N PRO A 101 1.52 12.52 -22.03
CA PRO A 101 1.27 11.25 -22.67
C PRO A 101 2.57 10.45 -22.82
N VAL A 102 2.56 9.22 -22.34
CA VAL A 102 3.55 8.20 -22.68
C VAL A 102 3.16 7.65 -24.06
N ASN A 103 4.13 7.28 -24.89
CA ASN A 103 3.87 6.58 -26.15
C ASN A 103 2.91 5.40 -25.88
N LEU A 104 1.74 5.42 -26.51
CA LEU A 104 0.65 4.45 -26.32
C LEU A 104 1.07 2.98 -26.53
N LEU A 105 2.21 2.72 -27.13
CA LEU A 105 2.78 1.38 -27.31
C LEU A 105 3.30 0.75 -26.01
N GLU A 106 3.57 1.55 -24.97
CA GLU A 106 4.02 1.04 -23.65
C GLU A 106 2.86 0.92 -22.62
N ALA A 107 1.69 1.48 -22.93
CA ALA A 107 0.57 1.57 -21.98
C ALA A 107 -0.38 0.35 -22.00
N HIS A 108 -0.25 -0.55 -22.96
CA HIS A 108 -1.09 -1.75 -23.11
C HIS A 108 -0.31 -3.02 -22.72
N GLY A 109 0.34 -3.00 -21.56
CA GLY A 109 0.80 -4.23 -20.92
C GLY A 109 -0.40 -5.09 -20.52
N ASP A 110 -0.43 -6.32 -20.98
CA ASP A 110 -1.34 -7.36 -20.49
C ASP A 110 -1.20 -7.39 -18.97
N HIS A 111 -2.22 -6.94 -18.24
CA HIS A 111 -2.18 -6.88 -16.78
C HIS A 111 -2.42 -8.29 -16.23
N SER A 112 -1.36 -9.10 -16.23
CA SER A 112 -1.37 -10.37 -15.51
C SER A 112 -1.67 -10.10 -14.02
N GLU A 113 -2.38 -11.01 -13.37
CA GLU A 113 -2.73 -10.91 -11.93
C GLU A 113 -1.48 -10.73 -11.06
N LEU A 114 -0.36 -11.35 -11.47
CA LEU A 114 0.95 -11.21 -10.85
C LEU A 114 2.07 -11.45 -11.86
N GLU A 115 3.26 -10.99 -11.50
CA GLU A 115 4.51 -11.31 -12.20
C GLU A 115 5.43 -12.05 -11.24
N PHE A 116 6.22 -13.02 -11.75
CA PHE A 116 7.21 -13.68 -10.91
C PHE A 116 8.51 -13.97 -11.68
N LYS A 117 9.61 -13.96 -10.95
CA LYS A 117 10.96 -14.22 -11.49
C LYS A 117 11.93 -14.63 -10.39
N ILE A 118 13.09 -15.12 -10.77
CA ILE A 118 14.24 -15.27 -9.88
C ILE A 118 15.10 -14.01 -9.98
N VAL A 119 15.46 -13.46 -8.83
CA VAL A 119 16.32 -12.27 -8.72
C VAL A 119 17.67 -12.62 -8.10
N GLN A 120 18.54 -11.61 -7.91
CA GLN A 120 19.88 -11.77 -7.36
C GLN A 120 19.89 -12.61 -6.06
N GLY A 121 20.89 -13.49 -5.91
CA GLY A 121 21.05 -14.34 -4.72
C GLY A 121 20.13 -15.57 -4.72
N ASN A 122 19.58 -15.97 -5.88
CA ASN A 122 18.61 -17.06 -6.01
C ASN A 122 17.39 -16.86 -5.11
N ALA A 123 16.89 -15.62 -5.04
CA ALA A 123 15.64 -15.31 -4.38
C ALA A 123 14.49 -15.29 -5.41
N GLY A 124 13.37 -15.93 -5.08
CA GLY A 124 12.13 -15.76 -5.83
C GLY A 124 11.54 -14.36 -5.58
N TYR A 125 10.90 -13.79 -6.57
CA TYR A 125 10.20 -12.51 -6.48
C TYR A 125 8.83 -12.67 -7.12
N ILE A 126 7.79 -12.25 -6.41
CA ILE A 126 6.40 -12.22 -6.88
C ILE A 126 5.89 -10.80 -6.67
N LEU A 127 5.48 -10.12 -7.74
CA LEU A 127 4.77 -8.84 -7.72
C LEU A 127 3.28 -9.08 -7.96
N ILE A 128 2.42 -8.65 -7.04
CA ILE A 128 0.96 -8.72 -7.19
C ILE A 128 0.45 -7.42 -7.82
N ASN A 129 -0.25 -7.54 -8.96
CA ASN A 129 -0.68 -6.42 -9.81
C ASN A 129 -2.12 -5.96 -9.52
N ASN A 130 -2.39 -5.47 -8.29
CA ASN A 130 -3.71 -4.95 -7.87
C ASN A 130 -4.88 -5.93 -8.07
N SER A 131 -4.60 -7.21 -7.95
CA SER A 131 -5.51 -8.34 -8.25
C SER A 131 -6.05 -9.06 -7.02
N LEU A 132 -5.82 -8.53 -5.80
CA LEU A 132 -6.25 -9.16 -4.54
C LEU A 132 -7.79 -9.33 -4.42
N GLY A 133 -8.58 -8.69 -5.27
CA GLY A 133 -10.03 -8.86 -5.38
C GLY A 133 -10.47 -10.04 -6.25
N ASP A 134 -9.57 -10.60 -7.03
CA ASP A 134 -9.87 -11.67 -7.99
C ASP A 134 -9.44 -13.04 -7.43
N ASN A 135 -10.40 -13.94 -7.27
CA ASN A 135 -10.11 -15.30 -6.79
C ASN A 135 -9.21 -16.12 -7.74
N ARG A 136 -9.13 -15.77 -9.04
CA ARG A 136 -8.20 -16.40 -9.99
C ARG A 136 -6.74 -16.22 -9.56
N LEU A 137 -6.44 -15.15 -8.83
CA LEU A 137 -5.09 -14.95 -8.26
C LEU A 137 -4.65 -16.13 -7.39
N ILE A 138 -5.56 -16.87 -6.76
CA ILE A 138 -5.23 -17.99 -5.88
C ILE A 138 -4.45 -19.07 -6.66
N ASP A 139 -4.93 -19.49 -7.81
CA ASP A 139 -4.29 -20.53 -8.64
C ASP A 139 -3.00 -20.01 -9.29
N VAL A 140 -3.01 -18.77 -9.74
CA VAL A 140 -1.83 -18.14 -10.34
C VAL A 140 -0.72 -17.96 -9.31
N PHE A 141 -1.07 -17.54 -8.08
CA PHE A 141 -0.13 -17.43 -6.98
C PHE A 141 0.44 -18.79 -6.55
N ASP A 142 -0.40 -19.80 -6.48
CA ASP A 142 0.01 -21.18 -6.17
C ASP A 142 1.02 -21.71 -7.20
N SER A 143 0.78 -21.44 -8.47
CA SER A 143 1.68 -21.79 -9.57
C SER A 143 3.02 -21.08 -9.44
N ALA A 144 3.01 -19.78 -9.17
CA ALA A 144 4.22 -18.97 -8.97
C ALA A 144 5.05 -19.46 -7.77
N VAL A 145 4.41 -19.71 -6.61
CA VAL A 145 5.10 -20.25 -5.42
C VAL A 145 5.68 -21.64 -5.70
N THR A 146 4.97 -22.48 -6.45
CA THR A 146 5.45 -23.82 -6.82
C THR A 146 6.66 -23.73 -7.76
N ALA A 147 6.64 -22.85 -8.76
CA ALA A 147 7.77 -22.62 -9.65
C ALA A 147 9.01 -22.08 -8.89
N LEU A 148 8.79 -21.31 -7.83
CA LEU A 148 9.84 -20.71 -7.00
C LEU A 148 10.20 -21.55 -5.76
N GLN A 149 9.68 -22.77 -5.62
CA GLN A 149 9.86 -23.62 -4.43
C GLN A 149 11.34 -23.91 -4.09
N HIS A 150 12.22 -23.88 -5.10
CA HIS A 150 13.64 -24.18 -4.95
C HIS A 150 14.49 -22.94 -4.64
N THR A 151 13.89 -21.76 -4.59
CA THR A 151 14.61 -20.53 -4.28
C THR A 151 15.02 -20.47 -2.82
N ARG A 152 16.13 -19.80 -2.53
CA ARG A 152 16.69 -19.70 -1.17
C ARG A 152 15.85 -18.83 -0.24
N ALA A 153 15.13 -17.87 -0.81
CA ALA A 153 14.18 -16.98 -0.14
C ALA A 153 13.11 -16.55 -1.14
N LEU A 154 12.00 -15.99 -0.64
CA LEU A 154 10.93 -15.42 -1.46
C LEU A 154 10.67 -13.98 -1.06
N ILE A 155 10.55 -13.11 -2.04
CA ILE A 155 10.09 -11.73 -1.90
C ILE A 155 8.66 -11.66 -2.46
N ILE A 156 7.71 -11.20 -1.65
CA ILE A 156 6.34 -10.92 -2.07
C ILE A 156 6.18 -9.40 -2.07
N ASP A 157 5.93 -8.84 -3.23
CA ASP A 157 5.79 -7.40 -3.42
C ASP A 157 4.30 -7.01 -3.48
N LEU A 158 3.85 -6.29 -2.45
CA LEU A 158 2.49 -5.78 -2.32
C LEU A 158 2.35 -4.30 -2.67
N ARG A 159 3.41 -3.66 -3.17
CA ARG A 159 3.44 -2.22 -3.46
C ARG A 159 2.54 -1.79 -4.62
N ASN A 160 1.95 -2.72 -5.34
CA ASN A 160 0.98 -2.42 -6.38
C ASN A 160 -0.40 -3.02 -6.07
N THR A 161 -0.89 -2.86 -4.82
CA THR A 161 -2.21 -3.37 -4.38
C THR A 161 -3.12 -2.28 -3.79
N PRO A 162 -3.25 -1.09 -4.42
CA PRO A 162 -3.96 0.06 -3.83
C PRO A 162 -5.46 -0.18 -3.64
N SER A 163 -6.08 -1.02 -4.46
CA SER A 163 -7.52 -1.30 -4.36
C SER A 163 -7.89 -2.30 -3.26
N GLY A 164 -6.89 -2.99 -2.68
CA GLY A 164 -7.16 -4.08 -1.74
C GLY A 164 -7.80 -5.29 -2.42
N GLY A 165 -8.72 -5.96 -1.72
CA GLY A 165 -9.33 -7.18 -2.25
C GLY A 165 -10.23 -7.91 -1.26
N ASN A 166 -10.21 -9.24 -1.28
CA ASN A 166 -11.01 -10.08 -0.40
C ASN A 166 -10.15 -10.98 0.51
N THR A 167 -10.71 -11.37 1.65
CA THR A 167 -10.00 -12.15 2.68
C THR A 167 -9.78 -13.61 2.27
N SER A 168 -10.52 -14.15 1.30
CA SER A 168 -10.27 -15.50 0.77
C SER A 168 -8.92 -15.57 0.06
N VAL A 169 -8.61 -14.56 -0.76
CA VAL A 169 -7.29 -14.43 -1.40
C VAL A 169 -6.19 -14.26 -0.34
N ALA A 170 -6.42 -13.42 0.68
CA ALA A 170 -5.44 -13.22 1.76
C ALA A 170 -5.14 -14.54 2.48
N ARG A 171 -6.18 -15.28 2.91
CA ARG A 171 -6.01 -16.58 3.57
C ARG A 171 -5.34 -17.61 2.67
N ALA A 172 -5.68 -17.61 1.38
CA ALA A 172 -5.05 -18.50 0.42
C ALA A 172 -3.55 -18.23 0.27
N ILE A 173 -3.15 -16.97 0.15
CA ILE A 173 -1.74 -16.57 0.10
C ILE A 173 -1.03 -16.99 1.38
N LEU A 174 -1.50 -16.54 2.55
CA LEU A 174 -0.88 -16.81 3.84
C LEU A 174 -0.76 -18.30 4.14
N GLY A 175 -1.78 -19.09 3.75
CA GLY A 175 -1.82 -20.54 3.97
C GLY A 175 -0.68 -21.34 3.31
N ARG A 176 -0.07 -20.79 2.23
CA ARG A 176 1.10 -21.41 1.56
C ARG A 176 2.39 -21.32 2.36
N PHE A 177 2.40 -20.59 3.48
CA PHE A 177 3.60 -20.31 4.25
C PHE A 177 3.57 -20.87 5.68
N ILE A 178 2.50 -21.51 6.10
CA ILE A 178 2.32 -22.05 7.44
C ILE A 178 2.08 -23.57 7.40
N SER A 179 2.44 -24.27 8.48
CA SER A 179 2.24 -25.71 8.63
C SER A 179 1.14 -26.10 9.64
N ARG A 180 0.64 -25.12 10.38
CA ARG A 180 -0.47 -25.22 11.34
C ARG A 180 -1.32 -23.98 11.26
N GLU A 181 -2.59 -24.06 11.69
CA GLU A 181 -3.48 -22.91 11.75
C GLU A 181 -2.91 -21.79 12.60
N GLY A 182 -3.24 -20.56 12.21
CA GLY A 182 -2.83 -19.36 12.91
C GLY A 182 -3.80 -18.20 12.69
N PHE A 183 -3.71 -17.22 13.56
CA PHE A 183 -4.53 -16.01 13.46
C PHE A 183 -3.76 -14.92 12.69
N TYR A 184 -4.45 -14.18 11.81
CA TYR A 184 -3.76 -13.14 11.07
C TYR A 184 -4.31 -11.74 11.27
N GLN A 185 -5.60 -11.58 11.58
CA GLN A 185 -6.24 -10.29 11.71
C GLN A 185 -7.38 -10.33 12.73
N LYS A 186 -7.50 -9.31 13.58
CA LYS A 186 -8.65 -9.10 14.47
C LYS A 186 -9.61 -8.08 13.86
N HIS A 187 -10.87 -8.26 14.19
CA HIS A 187 -11.99 -7.46 13.72
C HIS A 187 -12.81 -6.94 14.89
N GLU A 188 -13.41 -5.76 14.74
CA GLU A 188 -14.35 -5.17 15.70
C GLU A 188 -15.48 -4.46 14.95
N LEU A 189 -16.72 -4.87 15.20
CA LEU A 189 -17.92 -4.24 14.65
C LEU A 189 -18.52 -3.27 15.69
N THR A 190 -18.19 -1.99 15.54
CA THR A 190 -18.57 -0.95 16.52
C THR A 190 -20.06 -0.60 16.50
N SER A 191 -20.78 -0.87 15.42
CA SER A 191 -22.22 -0.66 15.33
C SER A 191 -22.98 -1.52 16.32
N GLU A 192 -22.60 -2.79 16.47
CA GLU A 192 -23.25 -3.71 17.42
C GLU A 192 -23.02 -3.30 18.88
N GLU A 193 -21.81 -2.80 19.21
CA GLU A 193 -21.57 -2.25 20.56
C GLU A 193 -22.43 -1.02 20.85
N LYS A 194 -22.62 -0.14 19.86
CA LYS A 194 -23.51 1.04 20.02
C LYS A 194 -24.97 0.66 20.19
N GLU A 195 -25.41 -0.39 19.52
CA GLU A 195 -26.80 -0.85 19.56
C GLU A 195 -27.10 -1.64 20.84
N THR A 196 -26.20 -2.53 21.24
CA THR A 196 -26.47 -3.54 22.29
C THR A 196 -25.70 -3.30 23.59
N GLY A 197 -24.69 -2.41 23.59
CA GLY A 197 -23.74 -2.25 24.69
C GLY A 197 -22.68 -3.36 24.77
N ILE A 198 -22.70 -4.35 23.88
CA ILE A 198 -21.82 -5.53 23.89
C ILE A 198 -20.84 -5.44 22.73
N LYS A 199 -19.54 -5.56 23.02
CA LYS A 199 -18.47 -5.55 21.99
C LYS A 199 -18.51 -6.82 21.16
N ARG A 200 -18.58 -6.65 19.84
CA ARG A 200 -18.39 -7.75 18.89
C ARG A 200 -16.99 -7.73 18.30
N LYS A 201 -16.21 -8.75 18.64
CA LYS A 201 -14.85 -8.96 18.12
C LYS A 201 -14.66 -10.41 17.69
N TRP A 202 -13.85 -10.57 16.63
CA TRP A 202 -13.44 -11.91 16.18
C TRP A 202 -12.05 -11.89 15.57
N VAL A 203 -11.53 -13.05 15.24
CA VAL A 203 -10.21 -13.24 14.62
C VAL A 203 -10.39 -14.10 13.39
N GLU A 204 -9.75 -13.73 12.28
CA GLU A 204 -9.67 -14.62 11.13
C GLU A 204 -8.57 -15.67 11.29
N ILE A 205 -8.89 -16.89 10.91
CA ILE A 205 -7.99 -18.05 10.96
C ILE A 205 -7.48 -18.32 9.55
N VAL A 206 -6.19 -18.61 9.45
CA VAL A 206 -5.55 -19.10 8.23
C VAL A 206 -5.22 -20.57 8.44
N SER A 207 -5.73 -21.44 7.53
CA SER A 207 -5.40 -22.85 7.49
C SER A 207 -4.26 -23.13 6.51
N PRO A 208 -3.40 -24.13 6.77
CA PRO A 208 -2.31 -24.50 5.89
C PRO A 208 -2.76 -24.96 4.51
N ARG A 209 -2.03 -24.54 3.47
CA ARG A 209 -2.19 -25.01 2.09
C ARG A 209 -0.89 -25.64 1.59
N LYS A 210 -0.99 -26.74 0.87
CA LYS A 210 0.19 -27.48 0.37
C LYS A 210 0.45 -27.22 -1.12
N PRO A 211 1.71 -27.33 -1.53
CA PRO A 211 2.93 -27.50 -0.74
C PRO A 211 3.30 -26.21 0.02
N VAL A 212 3.81 -26.35 1.26
CA VAL A 212 4.22 -25.20 2.09
C VAL A 212 5.59 -24.70 1.66
N TYR A 213 5.73 -23.38 1.43
CA TYR A 213 7.03 -22.75 1.21
C TYR A 213 7.72 -22.51 2.57
N LYS A 214 8.88 -23.15 2.79
CA LYS A 214 9.57 -23.20 4.09
C LYS A 214 10.71 -22.19 4.23
N ASN A 215 11.29 -21.73 3.12
CA ASN A 215 12.44 -20.82 3.15
C ASN A 215 12.05 -19.41 3.61
N PRO A 216 13.01 -18.54 4.00
CA PRO A 216 12.74 -17.17 4.42
C PRO A 216 11.85 -16.40 3.45
N VAL A 217 10.97 -15.55 3.99
CA VAL A 217 10.08 -14.69 3.21
C VAL A 217 10.29 -13.24 3.63
N VAL A 218 10.29 -12.36 2.66
CA VAL A 218 10.24 -10.90 2.83
C VAL A 218 9.00 -10.39 2.12
N VAL A 219 8.29 -9.46 2.75
CA VAL A 219 7.14 -8.77 2.13
C VAL A 219 7.49 -7.31 1.95
N LEU A 220 7.35 -6.80 0.72
CA LEU A 220 7.57 -5.40 0.40
C LEU A 220 6.24 -4.64 0.47
N VAL A 221 6.27 -3.49 1.14
CA VAL A 221 5.11 -2.62 1.33
C VAL A 221 5.46 -1.16 1.13
N ASP A 222 4.49 -0.35 0.72
CA ASP A 222 4.58 1.09 0.63
C ASP A 222 3.19 1.74 0.77
N HIS A 223 3.07 3.05 0.55
CA HIS A 223 1.81 3.79 0.63
C HIS A 223 0.74 3.32 -0.38
N TRP A 224 1.07 2.50 -1.37
CA TRP A 224 0.13 1.86 -2.30
C TRP A 224 -0.20 0.40 -1.93
N THR A 225 0.25 -0.07 -0.77
CA THR A 225 -0.23 -1.31 -0.18
C THR A 225 -1.50 -0.98 0.60
N GLY A 226 -2.68 -1.31 0.04
CA GLY A 226 -3.98 -0.90 0.58
C GLY A 226 -4.87 -2.05 1.02
N SER A 227 -5.70 -1.82 2.03
CA SER A 227 -6.80 -2.68 2.48
C SER A 227 -6.36 -4.13 2.74
N VAL A 228 -6.77 -5.09 1.91
CA VAL A 228 -6.38 -6.51 2.05
C VAL A 228 -4.86 -6.70 1.88
N GLY A 229 -4.18 -5.86 1.10
CA GLY A 229 -2.72 -5.83 1.05
C GLY A 229 -2.09 -5.54 2.42
N GLU A 230 -2.64 -4.56 3.16
CA GLU A 230 -2.25 -4.29 4.55
C GLU A 230 -2.55 -5.50 5.45
N GLY A 231 -3.73 -6.15 5.24
CA GLY A 231 -4.11 -7.37 5.96
C GLY A 231 -3.12 -8.52 5.75
N ILE A 232 -2.66 -8.73 4.51
CA ILE A 232 -1.65 -9.75 4.19
C ILE A 232 -0.32 -9.43 4.89
N ALA A 233 0.13 -8.17 4.86
CA ALA A 233 1.38 -7.74 5.51
C ALA A 233 1.34 -8.00 7.02
N ILE A 234 0.30 -7.53 7.74
CA ILE A 234 0.14 -7.78 9.18
C ILE A 234 -0.05 -9.27 9.48
N GLY A 235 -0.66 -10.02 8.55
CA GLY A 235 -0.84 -11.47 8.67
C GLY A 235 0.49 -12.22 8.64
N PHE A 236 1.39 -11.87 7.74
CA PHE A 236 2.75 -12.43 7.71
C PHE A 236 3.53 -12.13 8.99
N ASP A 237 3.39 -10.90 9.52
CA ASP A 237 4.01 -10.51 10.79
C ASP A 237 3.41 -11.27 11.98
N ALA A 238 2.08 -11.35 12.08
CA ALA A 238 1.36 -12.08 13.12
C ALA A 238 1.72 -13.57 13.16
N LEU A 239 1.84 -14.18 11.99
CA LEU A 239 2.24 -15.58 11.82
C LEU A 239 3.76 -15.79 11.97
N LYS A 240 4.54 -14.71 12.19
CA LYS A 240 6.00 -14.70 12.29
C LYS A 240 6.67 -15.41 11.11
N ARG A 241 6.13 -15.17 9.93
CA ARG A 241 6.52 -15.92 8.72
C ARG A 241 7.33 -15.11 7.74
N ALA A 242 7.24 -13.78 7.78
CA ALA A 242 8.02 -12.90 6.93
C ALA A 242 8.57 -11.70 7.71
N THR A 243 9.60 -11.07 7.15
CA THR A 243 10.05 -9.73 7.53
C THR A 243 9.40 -8.73 6.61
N ILE A 244 8.72 -7.72 7.17
CA ILE A 244 8.06 -6.67 6.40
C ILE A 244 9.05 -5.54 6.20
N ILE A 245 9.29 -5.15 4.94
CA ILE A 245 10.26 -4.12 4.56
C ILE A 245 9.59 -3.08 3.66
N GLY A 246 9.76 -1.81 3.97
CA GLY A 246 9.23 -0.73 3.13
C GLY A 246 8.93 0.54 3.89
N THR A 247 7.90 1.26 3.48
CA THR A 247 7.37 2.45 4.16
C THR A 247 6.04 2.14 4.82
N LYS A 248 5.43 3.13 5.47
CA LYS A 248 4.05 3.00 5.95
C LYS A 248 3.13 2.60 4.78
N MET A 249 2.16 1.76 5.08
CA MET A 249 1.13 1.38 4.12
C MET A 249 0.07 2.48 3.94
N ALA A 250 -0.96 2.25 3.14
CA ALA A 250 -2.01 3.24 2.85
C ALA A 250 -2.74 3.77 4.10
N GLY A 251 -2.75 3.01 5.20
CA GLY A 251 -3.37 3.42 6.46
C GLY A 251 -4.90 3.43 6.39
N LEU A 252 -5.52 2.49 5.67
CA LEU A 252 -6.97 2.44 5.50
C LEU A 252 -7.66 1.89 6.75
N ASN A 253 -8.66 2.64 7.25
CA ASN A 253 -9.22 2.48 8.60
C ASN A 253 -10.12 1.26 8.80
N GLY A 254 -10.32 0.37 7.83
CA GLY A 254 -11.13 -0.80 8.09
C GLY A 254 -11.80 -1.43 6.86
N ALA A 255 -12.69 -2.38 7.10
CA ALA A 255 -13.47 -3.01 6.05
C ALA A 255 -14.67 -2.13 5.66
N VAL A 256 -14.83 -1.96 4.34
CA VAL A 256 -15.87 -1.11 3.76
C VAL A 256 -17.14 -1.93 3.57
N TYR A 257 -18.27 -1.40 4.09
CA TYR A 257 -19.60 -1.94 3.87
C TYR A 257 -20.39 -0.97 2.99
N SER A 258 -21.24 -1.53 2.16
CA SER A 258 -22.11 -0.77 1.26
C SER A 258 -23.54 -0.78 1.79
N PHE A 259 -24.16 0.40 1.74
CA PHE A 259 -25.51 0.65 2.23
C PHE A 259 -26.31 1.40 1.16
N ALA A 260 -27.63 1.40 1.27
CA ALA A 260 -28.51 2.21 0.46
C ALA A 260 -29.49 2.99 1.35
N MET A 261 -29.74 4.23 1.01
CA MET A 261 -30.78 5.05 1.66
C MET A 261 -32.16 4.45 1.36
N PRO A 262 -33.00 4.19 2.40
CA PRO A 262 -34.25 3.44 2.19
C PRO A 262 -35.26 4.14 1.29
N ASN A 263 -35.27 5.48 1.26
CA ASN A 263 -36.26 6.26 0.49
C ASN A 263 -35.78 6.66 -0.91
N THR A 264 -34.48 6.86 -1.09
CA THR A 264 -33.91 7.38 -2.36
C THR A 264 -33.11 6.33 -3.12
N MET A 265 -32.82 5.20 -2.49
CA MET A 265 -31.95 4.14 -3.01
C MET A 265 -30.52 4.62 -3.37
N ILE A 266 -30.12 5.80 -2.88
CA ILE A 266 -28.75 6.29 -3.06
C ILE A 266 -27.80 5.37 -2.31
N GLY A 267 -26.88 4.74 -3.06
CA GLY A 267 -25.83 3.89 -2.51
C GLY A 267 -24.71 4.73 -1.90
N PHE A 268 -24.17 4.26 -0.77
CA PHE A 268 -22.98 4.83 -0.15
C PHE A 268 -22.17 3.72 0.53
N SER A 269 -20.86 3.94 0.66
CA SER A 269 -19.96 2.97 1.27
C SER A 269 -19.00 3.68 2.22
N PHE A 270 -18.74 3.07 3.37
CA PHE A 270 -17.76 3.57 4.33
C PHE A 270 -17.15 2.44 5.17
N PRO A 271 -15.99 2.67 5.81
CA PRO A 271 -15.40 1.71 6.75
C PRO A 271 -16.31 1.55 7.97
N ALA A 272 -16.95 0.39 8.10
CA ALA A 272 -17.89 0.10 9.22
C ALA A 272 -17.29 -0.87 10.24
N GLU A 273 -16.19 -1.53 9.92
CA GLU A 273 -15.53 -2.53 10.73
C GLU A 273 -14.06 -2.16 10.94
N LYS A 274 -13.64 -2.09 12.19
CA LYS A 274 -12.23 -1.82 12.54
C LYS A 274 -11.39 -3.09 12.41
N LEU A 275 -10.18 -2.94 11.90
CA LEU A 275 -9.22 -4.01 11.70
C LEU A 275 -7.96 -3.79 12.53
N PHE A 276 -7.42 -4.87 13.08
CA PHE A 276 -6.25 -4.82 13.95
C PHE A 276 -5.30 -5.97 13.65
N HIS A 277 -4.04 -5.74 13.87
CA HIS A 277 -3.07 -6.82 14.07
C HIS A 277 -3.49 -7.68 15.27
N VAL A 278 -3.13 -8.95 15.31
CA VAL A 278 -3.51 -9.88 16.40
C VAL A 278 -3.02 -9.43 17.78
N ASN A 279 -1.97 -8.61 17.86
CA ASN A 279 -1.48 -8.02 19.10
C ASN A 279 -2.33 -6.84 19.62
N GLY A 280 -3.32 -6.39 18.85
CA GLY A 280 -4.21 -5.28 19.20
C GLY A 280 -3.85 -3.92 18.59
N THR A 281 -2.75 -3.81 17.88
CA THR A 281 -2.40 -2.57 17.14
C THR A 281 -3.42 -2.34 16.02
N PRO A 282 -4.05 -1.15 15.92
CA PRO A 282 -4.87 -0.80 14.76
C PRO A 282 -4.08 -0.97 13.47
N ARG A 283 -4.71 -1.53 12.43
CA ARG A 283 -4.01 -1.88 11.18
C ARG A 283 -3.36 -0.66 10.53
N GLU A 284 -4.03 0.47 10.55
CA GLU A 284 -3.56 1.75 10.01
C GLU A 284 -2.29 2.30 10.72
N ASN A 285 -2.01 1.80 11.92
CA ASN A 285 -0.83 2.20 12.71
C ASN A 285 0.32 1.19 12.62
N PHE A 286 0.20 0.16 11.78
CA PHE A 286 1.27 -0.81 11.61
C PHE A 286 2.49 -0.17 10.94
N ILE A 287 3.67 -0.43 11.49
CA ILE A 287 4.95 0.02 10.96
C ILE A 287 5.74 -1.20 10.48
N PRO A 288 6.30 -1.18 9.26
CA PRO A 288 7.15 -2.27 8.76
C PRO A 288 8.31 -2.58 9.71
N THR A 289 8.71 -3.85 9.76
CA THR A 289 9.85 -4.30 10.59
C THR A 289 11.15 -3.57 10.22
N ILE A 290 11.32 -3.26 8.93
CA ILE A 290 12.42 -2.44 8.42
C ILE A 290 11.79 -1.29 7.64
N ASP A 291 11.84 -0.10 8.24
CA ASP A 291 11.40 1.14 7.60
C ASP A 291 12.52 1.68 6.70
N VAL A 292 12.16 2.08 5.47
CA VAL A 292 13.12 2.51 4.44
C VAL A 292 12.98 4.00 4.16
N ASP A 293 14.03 4.75 4.46
CA ASP A 293 14.12 6.18 4.13
C ASP A 293 14.28 6.40 2.62
N LEU A 294 13.21 6.82 1.96
CA LEU A 294 13.19 7.08 0.51
C LEU A 294 13.78 8.44 0.10
N THR A 295 14.12 9.32 1.03
CA THR A 295 14.72 10.64 0.72
C THR A 295 16.07 10.50 0.02
N LYS A 296 16.73 9.35 0.17
CA LYS A 296 18.02 9.01 -0.47
C LYS A 296 17.87 8.33 -1.84
N LYS A 297 16.63 8.12 -2.32
CA LYS A 297 16.36 7.44 -3.59
C LYS A 297 16.89 8.26 -4.78
N ARG A 298 17.71 7.65 -5.62
CA ARG A 298 18.15 8.20 -6.91
C ARG A 298 17.21 7.75 -8.04
N LYS A 299 17.30 8.41 -9.18
CA LYS A 299 16.50 8.03 -10.35
C LYS A 299 16.82 6.58 -10.76
N GLY A 300 15.78 5.76 -10.86
CA GLY A 300 15.89 4.35 -11.25
C GLY A 300 16.20 3.37 -10.11
N ASP A 301 16.45 3.87 -8.87
CA ASP A 301 16.66 3.00 -7.72
C ASP A 301 15.33 2.42 -7.21
N ASP A 302 15.36 1.16 -6.82
CA ASP A 302 14.35 0.54 -5.96
C ASP A 302 14.98 0.25 -4.58
N LEU A 303 14.99 1.26 -3.71
CA LEU A 303 15.63 1.15 -2.39
C LEU A 303 14.96 0.08 -1.53
N ILE A 304 13.64 -0.09 -1.61
CA ILE A 304 12.91 -1.10 -0.82
C ILE A 304 13.37 -2.50 -1.24
N LEU A 305 13.41 -2.78 -2.55
CA LEU A 305 13.91 -4.06 -3.06
C LEU A 305 15.39 -4.27 -2.74
N GLN A 306 16.23 -3.22 -2.86
CA GLN A 306 17.64 -3.29 -2.49
C GLN A 306 17.84 -3.65 -1.02
N HIS A 307 17.03 -3.07 -0.10
CA HIS A 307 17.04 -3.42 1.31
C HIS A 307 16.64 -4.87 1.55
N ALA A 308 15.64 -5.38 0.84
CA ALA A 308 15.21 -6.78 0.92
C ALA A 308 16.32 -7.75 0.46
N LEU A 309 16.94 -7.50 -0.68
CA LEU A 309 18.03 -8.31 -1.20
C LEU A 309 19.24 -8.33 -0.25
N LYS A 310 19.59 -7.17 0.31
CA LYS A 310 20.65 -7.06 1.32
C LYS A 310 20.30 -7.80 2.61
N PHE A 311 19.04 -7.70 3.06
CA PHE A 311 18.56 -8.45 4.23
C PHE A 311 18.68 -9.96 4.00
N ILE A 312 18.20 -10.45 2.87
CA ILE A 312 18.28 -11.87 2.50
C ILE A 312 19.74 -12.34 2.47
N SER A 313 20.65 -11.60 1.82
CA SER A 313 22.07 -11.97 1.75
C SER A 313 22.69 -12.13 3.13
N ARG A 314 22.45 -11.21 4.05
CA ARG A 314 22.95 -11.27 5.44
C ARG A 314 22.42 -12.48 6.23
N GLN A 315 21.18 -12.93 5.96
CA GLN A 315 20.62 -14.12 6.62
C GLN A 315 21.39 -15.40 6.25
N PHE A 316 21.96 -15.46 5.06
CA PHE A 316 22.73 -16.62 4.61
C PHE A 316 24.22 -16.56 5.01
N GLU A 317 24.79 -15.38 5.15
CA GLU A 317 26.16 -15.19 5.65
C GLU A 317 26.29 -15.61 7.12
N ARG A 318 25.25 -15.36 7.94
CA ARG A 318 25.22 -15.73 9.37
C ARG A 318 25.02 -17.23 9.62
N LYS A 319 24.66 -18.02 8.61
CA LYS A 319 24.46 -19.48 8.71
C LYS A 319 25.65 -20.29 8.20
N LYS A 320 26.70 -19.62 7.71
CA LYS A 320 28.02 -20.19 7.43
C LYS A 320 28.94 -20.01 8.64
#